data_4dec4ae513ea772a655b658a28027aca
#
_entry.id   4dec4ae513ea772a655b658a28027aca
#
_cell.length_a   1.000
_cell.length_b   1.000
_cell.length_c   1.000
_cell.angle_alpha   90.00
_cell.angle_beta   90.00
_cell.angle_gamma   90.00
#
_symmetry.space_group_name_H-M   'P 1'
#
loop_
_entity.id
_entity.type
_entity.pdbx_description
1 polymer ?
#
loop_
_entity_poly.entity_id
_entity_poly.type
_entity_poly.pdbx_seq_one_letter_code
_entity_poly.pdbx_strand_id
1 'polypeptide(L)'
;MISGMPANRHTPARPPKSYDQYCPVARALDVLGERWTLLIVRDLAIGPKRYTDLREGLPGIATDLLTARLRTLEAAGFVARRELPRPAPAVVYELTESGRRLVPVILALAEVGFGMLGAPKASDDVSAERVVMLGLRGRFRPEAAPELAESYQLLIDGQPFRVAVADGGVEIQPGAAQDPAMTLTTDARTFVALGRGETSPDEALAAARLKLEGKRASLDRFMRAFGYPPTRLDLYAGVERASDAAQSEIDPLPAGV
;
A
#
# COMPACT_ATOMS: atom_id res chain seq x y z
N MET A 1 -49.45 -33.11 21.08
CA MET A 1 -49.05 -31.72 20.75
C MET A 1 -47.54 -31.76 20.49
N ILE A 2 -47.14 -31.76 19.23
CA ILE A 2 -45.75 -31.80 18.80
C ILE A 2 -45.43 -30.38 18.29
N SER A 3 -44.65 -29.64 19.08
CA SER A 3 -44.22 -28.28 18.77
C SER A 3 -43.21 -28.31 17.65
N GLY A 4 -43.54 -27.64 16.53
CA GLY A 4 -42.69 -27.53 15.38
C GLY A 4 -41.47 -26.64 15.66
N MET A 5 -40.27 -27.18 15.40
CA MET A 5 -39.03 -26.40 15.31
C MET A 5 -39.08 -25.48 14.10
N PRO A 6 -38.66 -24.22 14.24
CA PRO A 6 -38.55 -23.34 13.08
C PRO A 6 -37.40 -23.81 12.17
N ALA A 7 -37.72 -24.09 10.92
CA ALA A 7 -36.73 -24.38 9.89
C ALA A 7 -35.81 -23.17 9.70
N ASN A 8 -34.52 -23.35 9.96
CA ASN A 8 -33.46 -22.41 9.68
C ASN A 8 -33.39 -22.18 8.16
N ARG A 9 -33.98 -21.09 7.66
CA ARG A 9 -33.91 -20.71 6.27
C ARG A 9 -32.49 -20.23 5.97
N HIS A 10 -31.65 -21.15 5.53
CA HIS A 10 -30.41 -20.80 4.87
C HIS A 10 -30.79 -19.99 3.61
N THR A 11 -30.66 -18.67 3.65
CA THR A 11 -30.71 -17.85 2.44
C THR A 11 -29.52 -18.26 1.58
N PRO A 12 -29.72 -18.75 0.36
CA PRO A 12 -28.59 -19.13 -0.49
C PRO A 12 -27.74 -17.90 -0.74
N ALA A 13 -26.41 -18.02 -0.55
CA ALA A 13 -25.47 -16.96 -0.83
C ALA A 13 -25.68 -16.51 -2.29
N ARG A 14 -25.87 -15.20 -2.49
CA ARG A 14 -25.99 -14.62 -3.83
C ARG A 14 -24.78 -15.07 -4.66
N PRO A 15 -25.00 -15.62 -5.88
CA PRO A 15 -23.88 -16.05 -6.72
C PRO A 15 -22.93 -14.87 -6.92
N PRO A 16 -21.60 -15.11 -6.94
CA PRO A 16 -20.62 -14.06 -7.17
C PRO A 16 -20.97 -13.35 -8.50
N LYS A 17 -20.96 -12.03 -8.48
CA LYS A 17 -21.18 -11.23 -9.68
C LYS A 17 -20.05 -11.55 -10.66
N SER A 18 -20.39 -12.08 -11.84
CA SER A 18 -19.45 -12.27 -12.93
C SER A 18 -19.69 -11.23 -14.02
N TYR A 19 -18.62 -10.82 -14.69
CA TYR A 19 -18.72 -10.00 -15.90
C TYR A 19 -19.16 -10.79 -17.13
N ASP A 20 -19.17 -12.14 -17.02
CA ASP A 20 -19.54 -13.08 -18.10
C ASP A 20 -18.77 -12.82 -19.41
N GLN A 21 -17.50 -12.40 -19.28
CA GLN A 21 -16.61 -12.15 -20.40
C GLN A 21 -15.47 -13.17 -20.45
N TYR A 22 -15.16 -13.68 -21.63
CA TYR A 22 -13.94 -14.45 -21.87
C TYR A 22 -12.72 -13.52 -21.97
N CYS A 23 -12.39 -12.88 -20.85
CA CYS A 23 -11.34 -11.89 -20.71
C CYS A 23 -10.57 -12.13 -19.41
N PRO A 24 -9.23 -12.27 -19.44
CA PRO A 24 -8.44 -12.49 -18.22
C PRO A 24 -8.59 -11.36 -17.20
N VAL A 25 -8.72 -10.10 -17.66
CA VAL A 25 -8.92 -8.95 -16.79
C VAL A 25 -10.28 -9.01 -16.10
N ALA A 26 -11.36 -9.29 -16.87
CA ALA A 26 -12.69 -9.44 -16.32
C ALA A 26 -12.73 -10.59 -15.28
N ARG A 27 -12.08 -11.71 -15.59
CA ARG A 27 -11.98 -12.85 -14.68
C ARG A 27 -11.25 -12.54 -13.38
N ALA A 28 -10.17 -11.76 -13.45
CA ALA A 28 -9.47 -11.28 -12.26
C ALA A 28 -10.37 -10.32 -11.44
N LEU A 29 -11.09 -9.43 -12.11
CA LEU A 29 -11.99 -8.47 -11.45
C LEU A 29 -13.23 -9.14 -10.84
N ASP A 30 -13.67 -10.31 -11.29
CA ASP A 30 -14.71 -11.09 -10.61
C ASP A 30 -14.35 -11.37 -9.13
N VAL A 31 -13.04 -11.49 -8.82
CA VAL A 31 -12.52 -11.74 -7.48
C VAL A 31 -12.01 -10.45 -6.82
N LEU A 32 -11.23 -9.66 -7.57
CA LEU A 32 -10.46 -8.52 -7.06
C LEU A 32 -11.20 -7.18 -7.16
N GLY A 33 -12.21 -7.08 -8.02
CA GLY A 33 -12.90 -5.82 -8.34
C GLY A 33 -13.83 -5.30 -7.24
N GLU A 34 -14.09 -6.09 -6.21
CA GLU A 34 -14.95 -5.68 -5.12
C GLU A 34 -14.21 -4.71 -4.17
N ARG A 35 -14.94 -3.69 -3.70
CA ARG A 35 -14.38 -2.69 -2.76
C ARG A 35 -13.71 -3.37 -1.58
N TRP A 36 -12.59 -2.82 -1.14
CA TRP A 36 -11.69 -3.26 -0.06
C TRP A 36 -10.74 -4.42 -0.44
N THR A 37 -11.03 -5.22 -1.47
CA THR A 37 -10.25 -6.43 -1.78
C THR A 37 -8.79 -6.10 -2.07
N LEU A 38 -8.52 -5.14 -2.97
CA LEU A 38 -7.15 -4.74 -3.29
C LEU A 38 -6.46 -4.02 -2.14
N LEU A 39 -7.20 -3.35 -1.24
CA LEU A 39 -6.63 -2.75 -0.04
C LEU A 39 -6.22 -3.81 1.00
N ILE A 40 -6.96 -4.92 1.10
CA ILE A 40 -6.56 -6.08 1.92
C ILE A 40 -5.29 -6.70 1.33
N VAL A 41 -5.24 -6.91 0.01
CA VAL A 41 -4.04 -7.42 -0.68
C VAL A 41 -2.84 -6.49 -0.46
N ARG A 42 -3.05 -5.17 -0.52
CA ARG A 42 -2.02 -4.16 -0.21
C ARG A 42 -1.42 -4.37 1.17
N ASP A 43 -2.24 -4.51 2.20
CA ASP A 43 -1.75 -4.65 3.58
C ASP A 43 -1.06 -6.00 3.79
N LEU A 44 -1.54 -7.06 3.14
CA LEU A 44 -0.88 -8.38 3.14
C LEU A 44 0.39 -8.44 2.29
N ALA A 45 0.57 -7.53 1.32
CA ALA A 45 1.80 -7.41 0.54
C ALA A 45 2.99 -6.89 1.38
N ILE A 46 2.70 -6.22 2.49
CA ILE A 46 3.69 -5.77 3.46
C ILE A 46 4.19 -6.96 4.31
N GLY A 47 3.30 -7.88 4.65
CA GLY A 47 3.59 -9.06 5.45
C GLY A 47 2.34 -9.70 6.05
N PRO A 48 2.49 -10.82 6.77
CA PRO A 48 1.39 -11.47 7.45
C PRO A 48 0.74 -10.54 8.47
N LYS A 49 -0.61 -10.51 8.50
CA LYS A 49 -1.40 -9.67 9.39
C LYS A 49 -2.44 -10.50 10.15
N ARG A 50 -2.67 -10.16 11.43
CA ARG A 50 -3.83 -10.68 12.16
C ARG A 50 -5.10 -10.04 11.62
N TYR A 51 -6.24 -10.65 11.89
CA TYR A 51 -7.54 -10.07 11.56
C TYR A 51 -7.73 -8.66 12.16
N THR A 52 -7.30 -8.48 13.40
CA THR A 52 -7.33 -7.19 14.12
C THR A 52 -6.51 -6.13 13.41
N ASP A 53 -5.28 -6.49 12.98
CA ASP A 53 -4.36 -5.57 12.31
C ASP A 53 -4.93 -5.11 10.95
N LEU A 54 -5.55 -6.04 10.20
CA LEU A 54 -6.24 -5.71 8.94
C LEU A 54 -7.43 -4.78 9.18
N ARG A 55 -8.22 -5.02 10.23
CA ARG A 55 -9.38 -4.17 10.56
C ARG A 55 -8.94 -2.76 10.96
N GLU A 56 -7.88 -2.64 11.76
CA GLU A 56 -7.30 -1.37 12.17
C GLU A 56 -6.67 -0.62 10.98
N GLY A 57 -5.98 -1.35 10.10
CA GLY A 57 -5.38 -0.80 8.88
C GLY A 57 -6.38 -0.41 7.79
N LEU A 58 -7.65 -0.75 7.92
CA LEU A 58 -8.70 -0.47 6.94
C LEU A 58 -9.87 0.29 7.59
N PRO A 59 -9.67 1.55 8.03
CA PRO A 59 -10.68 2.31 8.73
C PRO A 59 -11.96 2.44 7.88
N GLY A 60 -13.10 2.10 8.50
CA GLY A 60 -14.41 2.14 7.85
C GLY A 60 -14.83 0.81 7.18
N ILE A 61 -14.02 -0.24 7.21
CA ILE A 61 -14.47 -1.56 6.75
C ILE A 61 -15.39 -2.21 7.80
N ALA A 62 -16.56 -2.69 7.39
CA ALA A 62 -17.42 -3.48 8.26
C ALA A 62 -16.82 -4.86 8.51
N THR A 63 -16.96 -5.38 9.74
CA THR A 63 -16.42 -6.69 10.16
C THR A 63 -16.85 -7.84 9.25
N ASP A 64 -18.15 -7.88 8.92
CA ASP A 64 -18.70 -8.91 8.04
C ASP A 64 -18.12 -8.82 6.63
N LEU A 65 -17.89 -7.60 6.14
CA LEU A 65 -17.31 -7.37 4.82
C LEU A 65 -15.84 -7.79 4.77
N LEU A 66 -15.02 -7.47 5.80
CA LEU A 66 -13.65 -7.95 5.89
C LEU A 66 -13.60 -9.48 5.88
N THR A 67 -14.46 -10.12 6.69
CA THR A 67 -14.56 -11.58 6.75
C THR A 67 -14.95 -12.16 5.39
N ALA A 68 -15.93 -11.58 4.70
CA ALA A 68 -16.37 -12.02 3.38
C ALA A 68 -15.24 -11.89 2.35
N ARG A 69 -14.51 -10.78 2.34
CA ARG A 69 -13.38 -10.55 1.41
C ARG A 69 -12.23 -11.51 1.64
N LEU A 70 -11.86 -11.76 2.90
CA LEU A 70 -10.82 -12.74 3.24
C LEU A 70 -11.22 -14.14 2.76
N ARG A 71 -12.46 -14.58 3.01
CA ARG A 71 -12.96 -15.88 2.50
C ARG A 71 -12.91 -15.97 0.97
N THR A 72 -13.28 -14.90 0.27
CA THR A 72 -13.20 -14.87 -1.20
C THR A 72 -11.76 -15.01 -1.68
N LEU A 73 -10.82 -14.30 -1.05
CA LEU A 73 -9.39 -14.37 -1.39
C LEU A 73 -8.78 -15.73 -1.04
N GLU A 74 -9.19 -16.36 0.06
CA GLU A 74 -8.79 -17.72 0.44
C GLU A 74 -9.31 -18.74 -0.58
N ALA A 75 -10.60 -18.67 -0.94
CA ALA A 75 -11.21 -19.56 -1.94
C ALA A 75 -10.58 -19.42 -3.33
N ALA A 76 -10.11 -18.22 -3.69
CA ALA A 76 -9.39 -17.95 -4.92
C ALA A 76 -7.89 -18.34 -4.86
N GLY A 77 -7.39 -18.78 -3.70
CA GLY A 77 -6.00 -19.18 -3.51
C GLY A 77 -4.99 -18.03 -3.45
N PHE A 78 -5.42 -16.79 -3.26
CA PHE A 78 -4.52 -15.63 -3.12
C PHE A 78 -4.06 -15.39 -1.69
N VAL A 79 -4.85 -15.79 -0.71
CA VAL A 79 -4.58 -15.65 0.72
C VAL A 79 -4.62 -17.00 1.40
N ALA A 80 -3.76 -17.20 2.36
CA ALA A 80 -3.78 -18.35 3.25
C ALA A 80 -3.89 -17.88 4.71
N ARG A 81 -4.55 -18.70 5.52
CA ARG A 81 -4.59 -18.55 6.96
C ARG A 81 -3.53 -19.44 7.58
N ARG A 82 -2.70 -18.89 8.46
CA ARG A 82 -1.63 -19.62 9.12
C ARG A 82 -1.66 -19.38 10.63
N GLU A 83 -1.44 -20.44 11.38
CA GLU A 83 -1.27 -20.38 12.83
C GLU A 83 0.22 -20.16 13.15
N LEU A 84 0.50 -19.12 13.94
CA LEU A 84 1.84 -18.89 14.48
C LEU A 84 2.06 -19.78 15.70
N PRO A 85 3.27 -20.38 15.84
CA PRO A 85 3.59 -21.22 16.98
C PRO A 85 3.74 -20.43 18.28
N ARG A 86 3.79 -21.14 19.40
CA ARG A 86 4.15 -20.55 20.71
C ARG A 86 5.53 -19.89 20.62
N PRO A 87 5.84 -18.87 21.45
CA PRO A 87 5.15 -18.45 22.67
C PRO A 87 3.97 -17.50 22.47
N ALA A 88 3.75 -16.95 21.26
CA ALA A 88 2.66 -16.02 20.97
C ALA A 88 1.75 -16.60 19.87
N PRO A 89 0.89 -17.61 20.21
CA PRO A 89 0.01 -18.21 19.22
C PRO A 89 -0.95 -17.15 18.66
N ALA A 90 -1.02 -17.07 17.35
CA ALA A 90 -1.91 -16.15 16.66
C ALA A 90 -2.29 -16.72 15.29
N VAL A 91 -3.47 -16.38 14.83
CA VAL A 91 -3.88 -16.63 13.46
C VAL A 91 -3.58 -15.41 12.63
N VAL A 92 -2.81 -15.60 11.57
CA VAL A 92 -2.48 -14.55 10.61
C VAL A 92 -2.96 -14.94 9.21
N TYR A 93 -3.23 -13.93 8.41
CA TYR A 93 -3.47 -14.05 6.97
C TYR A 93 -2.21 -13.62 6.25
N GLU A 94 -1.86 -14.31 5.19
CA GLU A 94 -0.68 -14.01 4.37
C GLU A 94 -0.96 -14.27 2.89
N LEU A 95 -0.24 -13.59 2.00
CA LEU A 95 -0.32 -13.88 0.59
C LEU A 95 0.33 -15.22 0.27
N THR A 96 -0.37 -16.07 -0.48
CA THR A 96 0.21 -17.27 -1.08
C THR A 96 1.21 -16.89 -2.18
N GLU A 97 1.87 -17.86 -2.81
CA GLU A 97 2.67 -17.61 -4.00
C GLU A 97 1.85 -16.96 -5.12
N SER A 98 0.63 -17.45 -5.36
CA SER A 98 -0.30 -16.83 -6.32
C SER A 98 -0.71 -15.43 -5.89
N GLY A 99 -0.94 -15.19 -4.60
CA GLY A 99 -1.24 -13.88 -4.03
C GLY A 99 -0.11 -12.89 -4.20
N ARG A 100 1.15 -13.31 -4.06
CA ARG A 100 2.32 -12.45 -4.26
C ARG A 100 2.44 -11.92 -5.70
N ARG A 101 1.87 -12.62 -6.69
CA ARG A 101 1.79 -12.13 -8.07
C ARG A 101 0.91 -10.88 -8.22
N LEU A 102 0.10 -10.55 -7.21
CA LEU A 102 -0.68 -9.29 -7.18
C LEU A 102 0.14 -8.09 -6.71
N VAL A 103 1.32 -8.29 -6.11
CA VAL A 103 2.15 -7.19 -5.62
C VAL A 103 2.53 -6.20 -6.73
N PRO A 104 2.98 -6.63 -7.92
CA PRO A 104 3.23 -5.70 -9.04
C PRO A 104 1.98 -4.91 -9.45
N VAL A 105 0.78 -5.51 -9.37
CA VAL A 105 -0.48 -4.82 -9.67
C VAL A 105 -0.76 -3.74 -8.63
N ILE A 106 -0.55 -4.03 -7.34
CA ILE A 106 -0.68 -3.03 -6.26
C ILE A 106 0.29 -1.87 -6.46
N LEU A 107 1.55 -2.15 -6.83
CA LEU A 107 2.55 -1.11 -7.07
C LEU A 107 2.19 -0.25 -8.29
N ALA A 108 1.70 -0.85 -9.38
CA ALA A 108 1.23 -0.10 -10.55
C ALA A 108 0.01 0.78 -10.22
N LEU A 109 -0.95 0.28 -9.43
CA LEU A 109 -2.07 1.08 -8.95
C LEU A 109 -1.61 2.21 -8.01
N ALA A 110 -0.60 1.95 -7.17
CA ALA A 110 -0.03 2.98 -6.30
C ALA A 110 0.65 4.10 -7.11
N GLU A 111 1.33 3.77 -8.20
CA GLU A 111 1.93 4.75 -9.11
C GLU A 111 0.85 5.64 -9.74
N VAL A 112 -0.20 5.04 -10.31
CA VAL A 112 -1.36 5.79 -10.83
C VAL A 112 -1.98 6.67 -9.73
N GLY A 113 -2.26 6.09 -8.56
CA GLY A 113 -2.87 6.80 -7.43
C GLY A 113 -2.00 7.92 -6.89
N PHE A 114 -0.68 7.78 -6.92
CA PHE A 114 0.25 8.81 -6.45
C PHE A 114 0.12 10.13 -7.24
N GLY A 115 -0.08 10.04 -8.57
CA GLY A 115 -0.36 11.20 -9.40
C GLY A 115 -1.71 11.89 -9.09
N MET A 116 -2.65 11.16 -8.50
CA MET A 116 -3.99 11.66 -8.13
C MET A 116 -4.06 12.21 -6.69
N LEU A 117 -3.03 11.94 -5.86
CA LEU A 117 -3.00 12.40 -4.46
C LEU A 117 -2.66 13.89 -4.39
N GLY A 118 -3.47 14.67 -3.66
CA GLY A 118 -3.09 15.97 -3.12
C GLY A 118 -2.18 15.85 -1.90
N ALA A 119 -1.81 16.97 -1.29
CA ALA A 119 -1.13 16.95 0.00
C ALA A 119 -1.99 16.23 1.06
N PRO A 120 -1.39 15.41 1.94
CA PRO A 120 -2.17 14.67 2.94
C PRO A 120 -2.88 15.64 3.89
N LYS A 121 -4.20 15.47 4.04
CA LYS A 121 -5.02 16.22 4.99
C LYS A 121 -4.70 15.76 6.42
N ALA A 122 -4.99 16.59 7.41
CA ALA A 122 -4.77 16.23 8.82
C ALA A 122 -5.53 14.95 9.24
N SER A 123 -6.70 14.70 8.62
CA SER A 123 -7.53 13.51 8.87
C SER A 123 -7.06 12.24 8.16
N ASP A 124 -6.11 12.34 7.22
CA ASP A 124 -5.67 11.17 6.46
C ASP A 124 -4.78 10.27 7.31
N ASP A 125 -5.02 8.97 7.22
CA ASP A 125 -4.15 7.95 7.80
C ASP A 125 -2.89 7.79 6.93
N VAL A 126 -1.77 8.33 7.41
CA VAL A 126 -0.45 8.22 6.76
C VAL A 126 0.38 7.20 7.52
N SER A 127 0.28 5.95 7.13
CA SER A 127 0.99 4.84 7.77
C SER A 127 2.46 4.80 7.35
N ALA A 128 3.38 4.88 8.32
CA ALA A 128 4.83 4.73 8.11
C ALA A 128 5.15 3.41 7.39
N GLU A 129 4.52 2.31 7.81
CA GLU A 129 4.74 0.99 7.23
C GLU A 129 4.36 0.96 5.73
N ARG A 130 3.20 1.51 5.35
CA ARG A 130 2.77 1.57 3.94
C ARG A 130 3.66 2.46 3.11
N VAL A 131 4.01 3.62 3.65
CA VAL A 131 4.85 4.61 2.94
C VAL A 131 6.24 4.03 2.67
N VAL A 132 6.85 3.35 3.63
CA VAL A 132 8.17 2.75 3.47
C VAL A 132 8.10 1.46 2.67
N MET A 133 7.30 0.47 3.09
CA MET A 133 7.32 -0.88 2.51
C MET A 133 6.81 -0.94 1.07
N LEU A 134 5.83 -0.12 0.71
CA LEU A 134 5.28 -0.08 -0.64
C LEU A 134 5.74 1.15 -1.42
N GLY A 135 5.74 2.32 -0.78
CA GLY A 135 6.11 3.56 -1.44
C GLY A 135 7.55 3.56 -1.95
N LEU A 136 8.52 3.16 -1.14
CA LEU A 136 9.91 3.05 -1.59
C LEU A 136 10.10 1.95 -2.63
N ARG A 137 9.47 0.78 -2.44
CA ARG A 137 9.59 -0.31 -3.40
C ARG A 137 9.12 0.09 -4.79
N GLY A 138 8.01 0.81 -4.91
CA GLY A 138 7.49 1.32 -6.17
C GLY A 138 8.35 2.43 -6.79
N ARG A 139 9.15 3.10 -5.98
CA ARG A 139 10.02 4.21 -6.43
C ARG A 139 11.45 3.81 -6.73
N PHE A 140 11.85 2.59 -6.42
CA PHE A 140 13.22 2.14 -6.67
C PHE A 140 13.54 2.17 -8.17
N ARG A 141 14.71 2.72 -8.50
CA ARG A 141 15.22 2.90 -9.86
C ARG A 141 16.61 2.28 -9.94
N PRO A 142 16.72 0.98 -10.28
CA PRO A 142 17.99 0.29 -10.36
C PRO A 142 18.97 0.95 -11.34
N GLU A 143 18.45 1.51 -12.43
CA GLU A 143 19.24 2.22 -13.44
C GLU A 143 19.91 3.50 -12.94
N ALA A 144 19.38 4.11 -11.87
CA ALA A 144 19.96 5.31 -11.26
C ALA A 144 21.10 5.01 -10.27
N ALA A 145 21.28 3.73 -9.93
CA ALA A 145 22.27 3.30 -8.94
C ALA A 145 22.75 1.85 -9.20
N PRO A 146 23.33 1.56 -10.39
CA PRO A 146 23.60 0.19 -10.83
C PRO A 146 24.63 -0.54 -9.96
N GLU A 147 25.56 0.18 -9.33
CA GLU A 147 26.63 -0.40 -8.48
C GLU A 147 26.35 -0.16 -6.98
N LEU A 148 25.15 0.28 -6.63
CA LEU A 148 24.83 0.58 -5.25
C LEU A 148 24.67 -0.69 -4.43
N ALA A 149 25.51 -0.84 -3.41
CA ALA A 149 25.46 -1.91 -2.42
C ALA A 149 25.56 -1.28 -1.03
N GLU A 150 24.42 -0.80 -0.51
CA GLU A 150 24.37 -0.11 0.78
C GLU A 150 23.12 -0.54 1.57
N SER A 151 23.26 -0.51 2.90
CA SER A 151 22.15 -0.65 3.84
C SER A 151 21.84 0.69 4.49
N TYR A 152 20.57 0.98 4.68
CA TYR A 152 20.08 2.21 5.27
C TYR A 152 19.11 1.89 6.41
N GLN A 153 19.15 2.70 7.46
CA GLN A 153 18.17 2.70 8.52
C GLN A 153 17.21 3.86 8.34
N LEU A 154 15.91 3.57 8.29
CA LEU A 154 14.87 4.58 8.36
C LEU A 154 14.13 4.44 9.69
N LEU A 155 13.96 5.55 10.39
CA LEU A 155 13.12 5.67 11.59
C LEU A 155 11.96 6.61 11.23
N ILE A 156 10.81 6.02 10.89
CA ILE A 156 9.63 6.79 10.47
C ILE A 156 8.55 6.64 11.54
N ASP A 157 8.12 7.75 12.12
CA ASP A 157 7.24 7.77 13.31
C ASP A 157 7.78 6.87 14.44
N GLY A 158 9.11 6.81 14.60
CA GLY A 158 9.78 5.96 15.57
C GLY A 158 9.83 4.47 15.21
N GLN A 159 9.24 4.05 14.09
CA GLN A 159 9.27 2.68 13.61
C GLN A 159 10.56 2.44 12.78
N PRO A 160 11.36 1.43 13.10
CA PRO A 160 12.57 1.13 12.35
C PRO A 160 12.28 0.30 11.10
N PHE A 161 12.89 0.69 9.98
CA PHE A 161 12.88 -0.05 8.73
C PHE A 161 14.31 -0.16 8.19
N ARG A 162 14.70 -1.38 7.82
CA ARG A 162 15.93 -1.65 7.07
C ARG A 162 15.64 -1.59 5.58
N VAL A 163 16.44 -0.83 4.86
CA VAL A 163 16.43 -0.77 3.40
C VAL A 163 17.81 -1.21 2.91
N ALA A 164 17.90 -2.30 2.18
CA ALA A 164 19.14 -2.80 1.60
C ALA A 164 19.02 -2.75 0.07
N VAL A 165 20.01 -2.15 -0.57
CA VAL A 165 20.15 -2.11 -2.03
C VAL A 165 21.39 -2.90 -2.40
N ALA A 166 21.24 -3.89 -3.25
CA ALA A 166 22.34 -4.68 -3.79
C ALA A 166 21.91 -5.35 -5.11
N ASP A 167 22.83 -5.61 -5.98
CA ASP A 167 22.64 -6.37 -7.23
C ASP A 167 21.46 -5.86 -8.09
N GLY A 168 21.27 -4.54 -8.12
CA GLY A 168 20.15 -3.91 -8.83
C GLY A 168 18.79 -4.17 -8.24
N GLY A 169 18.72 -4.71 -7.01
CA GLY A 169 17.50 -4.98 -6.27
C GLY A 169 17.37 -4.13 -5.00
N VAL A 170 16.18 -4.09 -4.42
CA VAL A 170 15.91 -3.48 -3.12
C VAL A 170 15.17 -4.45 -2.22
N GLU A 171 15.66 -4.62 -1.00
CA GLU A 171 15.00 -5.33 0.07
C GLU A 171 14.59 -4.33 1.16
N ILE A 172 13.33 -4.36 1.55
CA ILE A 172 12.80 -3.49 2.61
C ILE A 172 12.13 -4.37 3.64
N GLN A 173 12.53 -4.22 4.89
CA GLN A 173 12.01 -5.01 6.02
C GLN A 173 11.82 -4.13 7.25
N PRO A 174 10.81 -4.40 8.11
CA PRO A 174 10.75 -3.84 9.45
C PRO A 174 11.96 -4.28 10.28
N GLY A 175 12.44 -3.40 11.15
CA GLY A 175 13.53 -3.70 12.08
C GLY A 175 14.77 -2.84 11.88
N ALA A 176 15.79 -3.14 12.70
CA ALA A 176 17.05 -2.41 12.68
C ALA A 176 17.98 -2.92 11.56
N ALA A 177 18.67 -2.00 10.92
CA ALA A 177 19.75 -2.29 10.00
C ALA A 177 21.05 -2.56 10.78
N GLN A 178 21.85 -3.49 10.28
CA GLN A 178 23.22 -3.67 10.79
C GLN A 178 24.15 -2.76 9.98
N ASP A 179 24.97 -1.96 10.68
CA ASP A 179 25.95 -1.05 10.10
C ASP A 179 25.44 -0.22 8.91
N PRO A 180 24.39 0.60 9.11
CA PRO A 180 23.79 1.34 8.01
C PRO A 180 24.71 2.47 7.54
N ALA A 181 24.78 2.71 6.23
CA ALA A 181 25.52 3.81 5.62
C ALA A 181 24.98 5.20 6.07
N MET A 182 23.69 5.24 6.46
CA MET A 182 23.05 6.35 7.13
C MET A 182 21.82 5.90 7.92
N THR A 183 21.45 6.69 8.93
CA THR A 183 20.15 6.64 9.60
C THR A 183 19.37 7.91 9.28
N LEU A 184 18.15 7.78 8.79
CA LEU A 184 17.23 8.86 8.48
C LEU A 184 16.04 8.79 9.44
N THR A 185 15.83 9.84 10.23
CA THR A 185 14.70 9.93 11.18
C THR A 185 13.76 11.05 10.77
N THR A 186 12.48 10.73 10.62
CA THR A 186 11.43 11.72 10.31
C THR A 186 10.04 11.13 10.61
N ASP A 187 9.01 11.93 10.45
CA ASP A 187 7.62 11.47 10.44
C ASP A 187 7.15 11.04 9.03
N ALA A 188 6.08 10.24 8.97
CA ALA A 188 5.58 9.71 7.71
C ALA A 188 5.09 10.81 6.76
N ARG A 189 4.53 11.91 7.28
CA ARG A 189 4.04 13.03 6.46
C ARG A 189 5.20 13.78 5.81
N THR A 190 6.25 14.07 6.56
CA THR A 190 7.48 14.67 6.02
C THR A 190 8.13 13.76 4.99
N PHE A 191 8.14 12.44 5.23
CA PHE A 191 8.66 11.46 4.27
C PHE A 191 7.85 11.45 2.96
N VAL A 192 6.53 11.54 3.04
CA VAL A 192 5.65 11.69 1.86
C VAL A 192 5.93 13.01 1.15
N ALA A 193 6.07 14.13 1.88
CA ALA A 193 6.34 15.45 1.31
C ALA A 193 7.68 15.48 0.53
N LEU A 194 8.72 14.81 1.07
CA LEU A 194 9.97 14.57 0.34
C LEU A 194 9.70 13.80 -0.97
N GLY A 195 8.93 12.70 -0.88
CA GLY A 195 8.55 11.88 -2.03
C GLY A 195 7.78 12.63 -3.09
N ARG A 196 7.04 13.64 -2.74
CA ARG A 196 6.25 14.49 -3.64
C ARG A 196 7.02 15.71 -4.17
N GLY A 197 8.22 15.97 -3.62
CA GLY A 197 8.98 17.19 -3.94
C GLY A 197 8.38 18.46 -3.35
N GLU A 198 7.51 18.35 -2.36
CA GLU A 198 6.90 19.48 -1.62
C GLU A 198 7.90 20.11 -0.65
N THR A 199 8.93 19.38 -0.28
CA THR A 199 10.09 19.86 0.48
C THR A 199 11.34 19.11 0.01
N SER A 200 12.48 19.81 0.04
CA SER A 200 13.78 19.18 -0.21
C SER A 200 14.36 18.58 1.07
N PRO A 201 15.33 17.66 0.97
CA PRO A 201 16.04 17.16 2.14
C PRO A 201 16.72 18.28 2.95
N ASP A 202 17.27 19.30 2.28
CA ASP A 202 17.94 20.41 2.94
C ASP A 202 16.97 21.29 3.72
N GLU A 203 15.81 21.60 3.15
CA GLU A 203 14.75 22.33 3.85
C GLU A 203 14.21 21.54 5.04
N ALA A 204 14.02 20.23 4.89
CA ALA A 204 13.55 19.38 5.98
C ALA A 204 14.56 19.24 7.11
N LEU A 205 15.87 19.16 6.79
CA LEU A 205 16.98 19.18 7.76
C LEU A 205 17.07 20.54 8.49
N ALA A 206 17.02 21.65 7.75
CA ALA A 206 17.06 23.00 8.32
C ALA A 206 15.86 23.27 9.25
N ALA A 207 14.69 22.72 8.92
CA ALA A 207 13.48 22.81 9.74
C ALA A 207 13.41 21.77 10.87
N ALA A 208 14.46 20.99 11.11
CA ALA A 208 14.52 19.89 12.08
C ALA A 208 13.38 18.85 11.94
N ARG A 209 12.75 18.76 10.75
CA ARG A 209 11.73 17.73 10.42
C ARG A 209 12.37 16.44 9.94
N LEU A 210 13.63 16.50 9.52
CA LEU A 210 14.45 15.37 9.09
C LEU A 210 15.75 15.40 9.90
N LYS A 211 16.19 14.25 10.41
CA LYS A 211 17.48 14.06 11.04
C LYS A 211 18.28 13.04 10.26
N LEU A 212 19.53 13.37 9.96
CA LEU A 212 20.47 12.50 9.28
C LEU A 212 21.64 12.16 10.22
N GLU A 213 21.88 10.87 10.42
CA GLU A 213 23.10 10.36 11.03
C GLU A 213 23.86 9.57 9.96
N GLY A 214 25.13 9.90 9.74
CA GLY A 214 25.96 9.35 8.67
C GLY A 214 26.37 10.38 7.63
N LYS A 215 26.83 9.91 6.46
CA LYS A 215 27.39 10.80 5.44
C LYS A 215 26.29 11.38 4.54
N ARG A 216 26.37 12.67 4.24
CA ARG A 216 25.48 13.30 3.25
C ARG A 216 25.48 12.58 1.89
N ALA A 217 26.65 12.12 1.45
CA ALA A 217 26.75 11.37 0.20
C ALA A 217 25.90 10.10 0.16
N SER A 218 25.67 9.43 1.32
CA SER A 218 24.77 8.27 1.40
C SER A 218 23.31 8.69 1.22
N LEU A 219 22.89 9.82 1.79
CA LEU A 219 21.57 10.39 1.53
C LEU A 219 21.39 10.72 0.04
N ASP A 220 22.37 11.35 -0.60
CA ASP A 220 22.29 11.70 -2.02
C ASP A 220 22.20 10.46 -2.92
N ARG A 221 22.89 9.35 -2.57
CA ARG A 221 22.75 8.07 -3.28
C ARG A 221 21.37 7.46 -3.06
N PHE A 222 20.89 7.43 -1.83
CA PHE A 222 19.54 7.00 -1.49
C PHE A 222 18.50 7.78 -2.30
N MET A 223 18.56 9.11 -2.28
CA MET A 223 17.63 9.96 -3.00
C MET A 223 17.60 9.65 -4.51
N ARG A 224 18.76 9.45 -5.14
CA ARG A 224 18.83 9.05 -6.56
C ARG A 224 18.25 7.67 -6.80
N ALA A 225 18.62 6.68 -5.99
CA ALA A 225 18.15 5.30 -6.14
C ALA A 225 16.63 5.16 -6.04
N PHE A 226 15.99 6.07 -5.28
CA PHE A 226 14.53 6.10 -5.11
C PHE A 226 13.84 7.24 -5.89
N GLY A 227 14.52 7.83 -6.88
CA GLY A 227 13.93 8.82 -7.79
C GLY A 227 13.48 10.11 -7.09
N TYR A 228 14.32 10.67 -6.20
CA TYR A 228 14.11 11.97 -5.58
C TYR A 228 15.10 13.00 -6.17
N PRO A 229 14.67 14.23 -6.48
CA PRO A 229 13.29 14.73 -6.52
C PRO A 229 12.47 13.95 -7.57
N PRO A 230 11.15 13.85 -7.39
CA PRO A 230 10.32 13.17 -8.36
C PRO A 230 10.44 13.89 -9.71
N THR A 231 10.87 13.17 -10.74
CA THR A 231 10.60 13.59 -12.10
C THR A 231 9.09 13.56 -12.24
N ARG A 232 8.45 14.71 -12.47
CA ARG A 232 7.06 14.73 -12.88
C ARG A 232 6.97 13.82 -14.11
N LEU A 233 6.35 12.68 -13.98
CA LEU A 233 5.83 11.95 -15.12
C LEU A 233 4.74 12.84 -15.71
N ASP A 234 5.03 13.49 -16.83
CA ASP A 234 4.08 14.30 -17.62
C ASP A 234 2.86 13.50 -18.10
N LEU A 235 2.84 12.20 -17.83
CA LEU A 235 1.74 11.27 -18.12
C LEU A 235 0.41 11.65 -17.45
N TYR A 236 0.44 12.46 -16.39
CA TYR A 236 -0.76 12.85 -15.63
C TYR A 236 -1.24 14.28 -15.85
N ALA A 237 -0.53 15.09 -16.63
CA ALA A 237 -1.00 16.42 -17.02
C ALA A 237 -2.34 16.38 -17.82
N GLY A 238 -2.71 15.22 -18.35
CA GLY A 238 -4.00 14.95 -18.98
C GLY A 238 -5.13 14.56 -18.03
N VAL A 239 -4.80 13.93 -16.88
CA VAL A 239 -5.79 13.43 -15.93
C VAL A 239 -6.34 14.54 -15.03
N GLU A 240 -5.50 15.52 -14.65
CA GLU A 240 -5.97 16.71 -13.92
C GLU A 240 -6.98 17.50 -14.75
N ARG A 241 -6.72 17.68 -16.05
CA ARG A 241 -7.66 18.34 -16.96
C ARG A 241 -8.95 17.55 -17.21
N ALA A 242 -8.90 16.23 -17.17
CA ALA A 242 -10.08 15.38 -17.31
C ALA A 242 -10.90 15.34 -16.01
N SER A 243 -10.28 15.42 -14.83
CA SER A 243 -10.95 15.50 -13.54
C SER A 243 -11.67 16.84 -13.36
N ASP A 244 -11.05 17.95 -13.71
CA ASP A 244 -11.64 19.28 -13.64
C ASP A 244 -12.77 19.44 -14.68
N ALA A 245 -12.63 18.85 -15.88
CA ALA A 245 -13.66 18.83 -16.91
C ALA A 245 -14.87 17.98 -16.48
N ALA A 246 -14.64 16.80 -15.89
CA ALA A 246 -15.70 15.94 -15.38
C ALA A 246 -16.43 16.55 -14.18
N GLN A 247 -15.74 17.36 -13.36
CA GLN A 247 -16.33 18.09 -12.24
C GLN A 247 -17.20 19.28 -12.71
N SER A 248 -16.89 19.89 -13.86
CA SER A 248 -17.65 21.00 -14.44
C SER A 248 -18.88 20.57 -15.28
N GLU A 249 -18.93 19.29 -15.69
CA GLU A 249 -20.05 18.71 -16.46
C GLU A 249 -21.15 18.07 -15.61
N ILE A 250 -21.00 18.02 -14.27
CA ILE A 250 -22.09 17.64 -13.37
C ILE A 250 -22.94 18.89 -13.09
N ASP A 251 -23.63 19.37 -14.12
CA ASP A 251 -24.73 20.32 -13.95
C ASP A 251 -25.85 19.62 -13.17
N PRO A 252 -26.47 20.26 -12.17
CA PRO A 252 -27.55 19.67 -11.43
C PRO A 252 -28.72 19.41 -12.37
N LEU A 253 -29.21 18.17 -12.42
CA LEU A 253 -30.45 17.80 -13.11
C LEU A 253 -31.54 18.80 -12.78
N PRO A 254 -32.29 19.33 -13.76
CA PRO A 254 -33.38 20.26 -13.50
C PRO A 254 -34.39 19.57 -12.60
N ALA A 255 -34.69 20.21 -11.49
CA ALA A 255 -35.80 19.80 -10.60
C ALA A 255 -37.12 20.00 -11.33
N GLY A 256 -37.84 18.91 -11.57
CA GLY A 256 -39.25 18.94 -11.91
C GLY A 256 -39.61 18.50 -13.33
N VAL A 257 -40.16 17.30 -13.47
CA VAL A 257 -41.56 17.03 -13.84
C VAL A 257 -41.97 15.71 -13.20
#